data_0cb6a970462ccded9cce63863cbe13e7
#
_entry.id   0cb6a970462ccded9cce63863cbe13e7
#
_cell.length_a   1.000
_cell.length_b   1.000
_cell.length_c   1.000
_cell.angle_alpha   90.00
_cell.angle_beta   90.00
_cell.angle_gamma   90.00
#
_symmetry.space_group_name_H-M   'P 1'
#
loop_
_entity.id
_entity.type
_entity.pdbx_description
1 polymer ?
#
loop_
_entity_poly.entity_id
_entity_poly.type
_entity_poly.pdbx_seq_one_letter_code
_entity_poly.pdbx_strand_id
1 'polypeptide(L)'
;PRAVRDTLAPRIKNGDIVIEELGMSDDEIRGIHKIQIVACGSAYHTGVTAKYVFEGIARIPVEVDLASEYRYRNPIFLPGTLVIVVSQSGETADSLAALRESQKNGQKVLGIVNVVGSSIAREADNVIYTWAGPEISVATTKAYSAQLAAFYLLALKFAKVRGQLDDAAFAGYLDDLLKLEKL
;
A
#
# COMPACT_ATOMS: atom_id res chain seq x y z
N PRO A 1 -7.69 5.06 -16.55
CA PRO A 1 -6.93 6.32 -16.50
C PRO A 1 -7.31 7.18 -15.30
N ARG A 2 -8.59 7.65 -15.17
CA ARG A 2 -9.00 8.61 -14.14
C ARG A 2 -8.68 8.15 -12.71
N ALA A 3 -9.06 6.93 -12.33
CA ALA A 3 -8.80 6.40 -10.98
C ALA A 3 -7.31 6.37 -10.64
N VAL A 4 -6.45 6.00 -11.60
CA VAL A 4 -4.99 6.01 -11.43
C VAL A 4 -4.50 7.45 -11.24
N ARG A 5 -4.93 8.39 -12.09
CA ARG A 5 -4.56 9.81 -11.95
C ARG A 5 -5.01 10.37 -10.59
N ASP A 6 -6.26 10.14 -10.19
CA ASP A 6 -6.80 10.67 -8.95
C ASP A 6 -6.10 10.06 -7.71
N THR A 7 -5.49 8.87 -7.85
CA THR A 7 -4.62 8.26 -6.84
C THR A 7 -3.22 8.87 -6.83
N LEU A 8 -2.64 9.15 -7.99
CA LEU A 8 -1.25 9.63 -8.13
C LEU A 8 -1.12 11.14 -7.89
N ALA A 9 -1.96 11.94 -8.56
CA ALA A 9 -1.77 13.38 -8.66
C ALA A 9 -1.69 14.13 -7.31
N PRO A 10 -2.49 13.81 -6.28
CA PRO A 10 -2.38 14.51 -4.99
C PRO A 10 -1.05 14.27 -4.27
N ARG A 11 -0.33 13.20 -4.63
CA ARG A 11 0.87 12.71 -3.95
C ARG A 11 2.17 12.97 -4.71
N ILE A 12 2.08 13.64 -5.86
CA ILE A 12 3.26 14.03 -6.66
C ILE A 12 3.31 15.55 -6.67
N LYS A 13 4.32 16.12 -6.02
CA LYS A 13 4.49 17.57 -5.87
C LYS A 13 5.93 17.95 -6.25
N ASN A 14 6.09 18.84 -7.22
CA ASN A 14 7.41 19.39 -7.62
C ASN A 14 8.45 18.30 -7.98
N GLY A 15 8.02 17.23 -8.65
CA GLY A 15 8.92 16.13 -9.04
C GLY A 15 9.31 15.20 -7.88
N ASP A 16 8.59 15.26 -6.77
CA ASP A 16 8.78 14.36 -5.62
C ASP A 16 7.47 13.69 -5.20
N ILE A 17 7.60 12.57 -4.47
CA ILE A 17 6.47 11.84 -3.88
C ILE A 17 6.28 12.30 -2.43
N VAL A 18 5.14 12.94 -2.18
CA VAL A 18 4.73 13.45 -0.87
C VAL A 18 3.42 12.77 -0.47
N ILE A 19 3.49 11.83 0.47
CA ILE A 19 2.34 11.07 0.98
C ILE A 19 2.14 11.49 2.44
N GLU A 20 1.44 12.62 2.65
CA GLU A 20 1.22 13.19 3.99
C GLU A 20 0.45 12.21 4.89
N GLU A 21 -0.54 11.51 4.31
CA GLU A 21 -1.36 10.52 5.01
C GLU A 21 -0.60 9.25 5.43
N LEU A 22 0.63 9.03 4.96
CA LEU A 22 1.48 7.94 5.41
C LEU A 22 1.83 8.07 6.89
N GLY A 23 1.94 9.31 7.40
CA GLY A 23 2.16 9.59 8.82
C GLY A 23 3.42 8.95 9.39
N MET A 24 4.44 8.76 8.55
CA MET A 24 5.74 8.18 8.93
C MET A 24 6.86 9.14 8.57
N SER A 25 7.78 9.31 9.49
CA SER A 25 9.04 10.01 9.24
C SER A 25 9.98 9.17 8.35
N ASP A 26 10.96 9.82 7.75
CA ASP A 26 11.99 9.14 6.97
C ASP A 26 12.78 8.11 7.81
N ASP A 27 12.99 8.38 9.10
CA ASP A 27 13.68 7.44 9.99
C ASP A 27 12.81 6.21 10.30
N GLU A 28 11.50 6.38 10.47
CA GLU A 28 10.58 5.24 10.59
C GLU A 28 10.58 4.40 9.31
N ILE A 29 10.59 5.03 8.13
CA ILE A 29 10.68 4.31 6.84
C ILE A 29 12.01 3.55 6.74
N ARG A 30 13.14 4.14 7.15
CA ARG A 30 14.45 3.45 7.19
C ARG A 30 14.45 2.27 8.15
N GLY A 31 13.70 2.35 9.24
CA GLY A 31 13.55 1.30 10.25
C GLY A 31 12.66 0.13 9.83
N ILE A 32 12.00 0.18 8.67
CA ILE A 32 11.20 -0.94 8.17
C ILE A 32 12.13 -2.03 7.64
N HIS A 33 12.09 -3.20 8.26
CA HIS A 33 12.88 -4.37 7.86
C HIS A 33 12.10 -5.40 7.06
N LYS A 34 10.77 -5.35 7.15
CA LYS A 34 9.84 -6.25 6.44
C LYS A 34 8.52 -5.53 6.16
N ILE A 35 7.90 -5.86 5.05
CA ILE A 35 6.50 -5.51 4.76
C ILE A 35 5.69 -6.80 4.77
N GLN A 36 4.57 -6.78 5.49
CA GLN A 36 3.55 -7.82 5.47
C GLN A 36 2.30 -7.27 4.80
N ILE A 37 1.93 -7.78 3.63
CA ILE A 37 0.71 -7.36 2.92
C ILE A 37 -0.38 -8.39 3.19
N VAL A 38 -1.55 -7.92 3.61
CA VAL A 38 -2.70 -8.78 3.94
C VAL A 38 -3.94 -8.28 3.23
N ALA A 39 -4.59 -9.16 2.47
CA ALA A 39 -5.78 -8.81 1.70
C ALA A 39 -6.62 -10.04 1.32
N CYS A 40 -7.80 -9.80 0.76
CA CYS A 40 -8.67 -10.83 0.19
C CYS A 40 -8.94 -10.57 -1.30
N GLY A 41 -9.26 -11.64 -2.04
CA GLY A 41 -9.71 -11.57 -3.43
C GLY A 41 -8.74 -10.84 -4.35
N SER A 42 -9.24 -9.95 -5.21
CA SER A 42 -8.41 -9.21 -6.17
C SER A 42 -7.34 -8.33 -5.50
N ALA A 43 -7.63 -7.78 -4.32
CA ALA A 43 -6.66 -6.98 -3.57
C ALA A 43 -5.43 -7.80 -3.13
N TYR A 44 -5.58 -9.10 -2.85
CA TYR A 44 -4.44 -9.98 -2.60
C TYR A 44 -3.47 -10.00 -3.77
N HIS A 45 -3.96 -10.06 -5.00
CA HIS A 45 -3.11 -10.07 -6.20
C HIS A 45 -2.39 -8.73 -6.41
N THR A 46 -2.93 -7.60 -5.96
CA THR A 46 -2.17 -6.33 -5.94
C THR A 46 -0.97 -6.42 -4.99
N GLY A 47 -1.15 -7.08 -3.84
CA GLY A 47 -0.07 -7.36 -2.90
C GLY A 47 1.01 -8.26 -3.50
N VAL A 48 0.62 -9.32 -4.23
CA VAL A 48 1.58 -10.19 -4.92
C VAL A 48 2.43 -9.41 -5.94
N THR A 49 1.81 -8.51 -6.70
CA THR A 49 2.55 -7.63 -7.62
C THR A 49 3.45 -6.66 -6.85
N ALA A 50 2.92 -6.04 -5.79
CA ALA A 50 3.66 -5.10 -4.95
C ALA A 50 4.91 -5.71 -4.33
N LYS A 51 4.88 -7.01 -3.97
CA LYS A 51 6.05 -7.74 -3.49
C LYS A 51 7.24 -7.57 -4.42
N TYR A 52 7.06 -7.86 -5.71
CA TYR A 52 8.15 -7.74 -6.69
C TYR A 52 8.65 -6.30 -6.80
N VAL A 53 7.76 -5.32 -6.71
CA VAL A 53 8.10 -3.91 -6.80
C VAL A 53 8.92 -3.47 -5.57
N PHE A 54 8.47 -3.74 -4.35
CA PHE A 54 9.20 -3.39 -3.13
C PHE A 54 10.54 -4.11 -3.02
N GLU A 55 10.58 -5.40 -3.30
CA GLU A 55 11.82 -6.18 -3.27
C GLU A 55 12.80 -5.73 -4.36
N GLY A 56 12.31 -5.40 -5.55
CA GLY A 56 13.14 -4.94 -6.66
C GLY A 56 13.68 -3.53 -6.48
N ILE A 57 12.86 -2.59 -6.03
CA ILE A 57 13.18 -1.15 -6.01
C ILE A 57 13.60 -0.69 -4.61
N ALA A 58 12.80 -0.99 -3.58
CA ALA A 58 13.06 -0.52 -2.21
C ALA A 58 13.95 -1.46 -1.40
N ARG A 59 14.22 -2.66 -1.91
CA ARG A 59 15.03 -3.70 -1.27
C ARG A 59 14.54 -4.05 0.14
N ILE A 60 13.21 -4.12 0.30
CA ILE A 60 12.55 -4.54 1.54
C ILE A 60 11.89 -5.89 1.30
N PRO A 61 12.17 -6.92 2.10
CA PRO A 61 11.49 -8.21 2.01
C PRO A 61 9.98 -8.07 2.21
N VAL A 62 9.20 -8.72 1.36
CA VAL A 62 7.73 -8.66 1.41
C VAL A 62 7.14 -10.06 1.50
N GLU A 63 6.23 -10.23 2.43
CA GLU A 63 5.36 -11.39 2.53
C GLU A 63 3.92 -10.99 2.24
N VAL A 64 3.18 -11.85 1.54
CA VAL A 64 1.79 -11.57 1.14
C VAL A 64 0.92 -12.73 1.58
N ASP A 65 -0.10 -12.43 2.38
CA ASP A 65 -1.04 -13.42 2.89
C ASP A 65 -2.48 -13.12 2.48
N LEU A 66 -3.25 -14.18 2.28
CA LEU A 66 -4.70 -14.06 2.33
C LEU A 66 -5.14 -13.73 3.76
N ALA A 67 -6.00 -12.72 3.91
CA ALA A 67 -6.44 -12.28 5.24
C ALA A 67 -7.18 -13.39 6.02
N SER A 68 -7.91 -14.26 5.32
CA SER A 68 -8.53 -15.44 5.90
C SER A 68 -7.51 -16.40 6.52
N GLU A 69 -6.38 -16.60 5.85
CA GLU A 69 -5.33 -17.48 6.36
C GLU A 69 -4.53 -16.79 7.48
N TYR A 70 -4.18 -15.52 7.27
CA TYR A 70 -3.40 -14.73 8.21
C TYR A 70 -4.02 -14.71 9.62
N ARG A 71 -5.35 -14.51 9.72
CA ARG A 71 -6.04 -14.44 11.01
C ARG A 71 -6.03 -15.75 11.81
N TYR A 72 -5.85 -16.91 11.14
CA TYR A 72 -5.93 -18.23 11.80
C TYR A 72 -4.58 -18.94 11.93
N ARG A 73 -3.55 -18.55 11.13
CA ARG A 73 -2.27 -19.24 11.13
C ARG A 73 -1.32 -18.86 12.28
N ASN A 74 -1.73 -17.93 13.16
CA ASN A 74 -0.89 -17.41 14.23
C ASN A 74 0.47 -16.90 13.70
N PRO A 75 0.49 -15.77 12.95
CA PRO A 75 1.69 -15.29 12.28
C PRO A 75 2.79 -14.88 13.25
N ILE A 76 4.04 -15.00 12.80
CA ILE A 76 5.20 -14.53 13.58
C ILE A 76 5.35 -13.03 13.34
N PHE A 77 5.25 -12.26 14.42
CA PHE A 77 5.43 -10.80 14.38
C PHE A 77 6.87 -10.43 14.67
N LEU A 78 7.53 -9.81 13.68
CA LEU A 78 8.92 -9.38 13.80
C LEU A 78 8.97 -7.86 14.04
N PRO A 79 9.86 -7.36 14.90
CA PRO A 79 10.09 -5.92 15.04
C PRO A 79 10.46 -5.28 13.71
N GLY A 80 10.01 -4.04 13.49
CA GLY A 80 10.27 -3.32 12.23
C GLY A 80 9.46 -3.83 11.04
N THR A 81 8.38 -4.58 11.27
CA THR A 81 7.43 -4.96 10.23
C THR A 81 6.36 -3.88 10.06
N LEU A 82 6.18 -3.41 8.84
CA LEU A 82 5.00 -2.64 8.44
C LEU A 82 3.95 -3.60 7.88
N VAL A 83 2.76 -3.63 8.48
CA VAL A 83 1.64 -4.40 7.94
C VAL A 83 0.81 -3.48 7.03
N ILE A 84 0.58 -3.91 5.79
CA ILE A 84 -0.27 -3.18 4.84
C ILE A 84 -1.54 -3.99 4.59
N VAL A 85 -2.68 -3.46 5.01
CA VAL A 85 -3.98 -4.09 4.79
C VAL A 85 -4.68 -3.43 3.61
N VAL A 86 -5.00 -4.23 2.60
CA VAL A 86 -5.59 -3.72 1.35
C VAL A 86 -7.03 -4.19 1.19
N SER A 87 -7.93 -3.25 0.98
CA SER A 87 -9.35 -3.55 0.75
C SER A 87 -10.00 -2.43 -0.07
N GLN A 88 -10.75 -2.78 -1.11
CA GLN A 88 -11.52 -1.78 -1.85
C GLN A 88 -12.61 -1.16 -0.96
N SER A 89 -13.43 -1.98 -0.32
CA SER A 89 -14.54 -1.50 0.54
C SER A 89 -14.08 -1.02 1.91
N GLY A 90 -12.94 -1.54 2.41
CA GLY A 90 -12.51 -1.31 3.78
C GLY A 90 -13.38 -1.98 4.85
N GLU A 91 -14.27 -2.91 4.44
CA GLU A 91 -15.23 -3.60 5.32
C GLU A 91 -15.05 -5.13 5.31
N THR A 92 -13.99 -5.65 4.67
CA THR A 92 -13.74 -7.09 4.59
C THR A 92 -13.43 -7.64 5.99
N ALA A 93 -14.28 -8.52 6.51
CA ALA A 93 -14.19 -9.00 7.89
C ALA A 93 -12.83 -9.64 8.24
N ASP A 94 -12.29 -10.47 7.34
CA ASP A 94 -10.98 -11.12 7.55
C ASP A 94 -9.84 -10.11 7.54
N SER A 95 -9.88 -9.12 6.64
CA SER A 95 -8.88 -8.04 6.58
C SER A 95 -8.90 -7.17 7.84
N LEU A 96 -10.10 -6.88 8.38
CA LEU A 96 -10.27 -6.16 9.62
C LEU A 96 -9.76 -6.95 10.84
N ALA A 97 -10.03 -8.27 10.86
CA ALA A 97 -9.50 -9.14 11.90
C ALA A 97 -7.96 -9.23 11.86
N ALA A 98 -7.37 -9.31 10.67
CA ALA A 98 -5.92 -9.31 10.47
C ALA A 98 -5.28 -7.98 10.92
N LEU A 99 -5.93 -6.85 10.64
CA LEU A 99 -5.51 -5.53 11.12
C LEU A 99 -5.42 -5.51 12.65
N ARG A 100 -6.53 -5.88 13.33
CA ARG A 100 -6.63 -5.89 14.79
C ARG A 100 -5.61 -6.82 15.43
N GLU A 101 -5.40 -8.00 14.85
CA GLU A 101 -4.40 -8.95 15.33
C GLU A 101 -2.99 -8.39 15.20
N SER A 102 -2.68 -7.72 14.10
CA SER A 102 -1.39 -7.07 13.89
C SER A 102 -1.14 -5.95 14.90
N GLN A 103 -2.11 -5.05 15.13
CA GLN A 103 -1.99 -3.97 16.10
C GLN A 103 -1.85 -4.50 17.54
N LYS A 104 -2.64 -5.53 17.92
CA LYS A 104 -2.54 -6.18 19.22
C LYS A 104 -1.13 -6.73 19.51
N ASN A 105 -0.41 -7.12 18.44
CA ASN A 105 0.97 -7.59 18.51
C ASN A 105 2.01 -6.48 18.26
N GLY A 106 1.61 -5.22 18.38
CA GLY A 106 2.51 -4.07 18.33
C GLY A 106 3.03 -3.72 16.93
N GLN A 107 2.39 -4.22 15.87
CA GLN A 107 2.77 -3.86 14.50
C GLN A 107 2.07 -2.57 14.07
N LYS A 108 2.79 -1.72 13.34
CA LYS A 108 2.21 -0.55 12.67
C LYS A 108 1.42 -1.01 11.44
N VAL A 109 0.18 -0.53 11.31
CA VAL A 109 -0.73 -0.94 10.23
C VAL A 109 -1.08 0.23 9.34
N LEU A 110 -0.80 0.10 8.03
CA LEU A 110 -1.21 1.01 6.98
C LEU A 110 -2.39 0.40 6.21
N GLY A 111 -3.51 1.11 6.16
CA GLY A 111 -4.64 0.75 5.30
C GLY A 111 -4.49 1.34 3.90
N ILE A 112 -4.73 0.54 2.86
CA ILE A 112 -4.95 1.03 1.48
C ILE A 112 -6.39 0.71 1.14
N VAL A 113 -7.26 1.71 1.14
CA VAL A 113 -8.70 1.55 0.97
C VAL A 113 -9.27 2.58 -0.01
N ASN A 114 -10.45 2.29 -0.56
CA ASN A 114 -11.12 3.22 -1.46
C ASN A 114 -12.28 3.97 -0.78
N VAL A 115 -12.93 3.36 0.22
CA VAL A 115 -14.09 3.94 0.89
C VAL A 115 -13.66 4.74 2.12
N VAL A 116 -13.92 6.05 2.06
CA VAL A 116 -13.64 6.97 3.16
C VAL A 116 -14.51 6.60 4.38
N GLY A 117 -13.91 6.58 5.57
CA GLY A 117 -14.60 6.28 6.81
C GLY A 117 -15.02 4.82 7.00
N SER A 118 -14.51 3.91 6.16
CA SER A 118 -14.69 2.47 6.33
C SER A 118 -14.06 1.98 7.64
N SER A 119 -14.41 0.77 8.06
CA SER A 119 -13.91 0.18 9.32
C SER A 119 -12.39 0.09 9.33
N ILE A 120 -11.77 -0.39 8.26
CA ILE A 120 -10.30 -0.41 8.13
C ILE A 120 -9.72 1.00 8.20
N ALA A 121 -10.37 1.98 7.54
CA ALA A 121 -9.90 3.38 7.55
C ALA A 121 -9.98 4.03 8.95
N ARG A 122 -10.92 3.62 9.77
CA ARG A 122 -11.05 4.14 11.16
C ARG A 122 -10.08 3.47 12.14
N GLU A 123 -9.69 2.23 11.88
CA GLU A 123 -8.93 1.43 12.83
C GLU A 123 -7.43 1.34 12.48
N ALA A 124 -7.03 1.52 11.23
CA ALA A 124 -5.62 1.52 10.84
C ALA A 124 -4.88 2.75 11.44
N ASP A 125 -3.59 2.60 11.72
CA ASP A 125 -2.77 3.71 12.23
C ASP A 125 -2.63 4.83 11.22
N ASN A 126 -2.54 4.47 9.94
CA ASN A 126 -2.49 5.40 8.81
C ASN A 126 -3.27 4.84 7.62
N VAL A 127 -3.76 5.71 6.73
CA VAL A 127 -4.63 5.30 5.62
C VAL A 127 -4.28 6.04 4.34
N ILE A 128 -4.09 5.29 3.26
CA ILE A 128 -4.00 5.81 1.89
C ILE A 128 -5.31 5.51 1.16
N TYR A 129 -6.00 6.54 0.71
CA TYR A 129 -7.20 6.39 -0.11
C TYR A 129 -6.84 6.32 -1.59
N THR A 130 -7.43 5.36 -2.33
CA THR A 130 -7.14 5.17 -3.76
C THR A 130 -7.95 6.07 -4.69
N TRP A 131 -8.96 6.79 -4.16
CA TRP A 131 -9.80 7.74 -4.90
C TRP A 131 -10.38 7.19 -6.21
N ALA A 132 -10.63 5.86 -6.28
CA ALA A 132 -11.16 5.23 -7.49
C ALA A 132 -12.65 5.53 -7.73
N GLY A 133 -13.31 6.21 -6.80
CA GLY A 133 -14.75 6.42 -6.82
C GLY A 133 -15.53 5.13 -6.54
N PRO A 134 -16.87 5.16 -6.63
CA PRO A 134 -17.68 3.98 -6.36
C PRO A 134 -17.33 2.83 -7.30
N GLU A 135 -17.03 1.66 -6.74
CA GLU A 135 -16.84 0.41 -7.47
C GLU A 135 -18.13 -0.43 -7.36
N ILE A 136 -18.80 -0.64 -8.48
CA ILE A 136 -20.10 -1.32 -8.51
C ILE A 136 -19.93 -2.83 -8.74
N SER A 137 -18.84 -3.22 -9.40
CA SER A 137 -18.56 -4.61 -9.71
C SER A 137 -17.89 -5.34 -8.55
N VAL A 138 -18.33 -6.55 -8.26
CA VAL A 138 -17.66 -7.46 -7.30
C VAL A 138 -16.26 -7.83 -7.81
N ALA A 139 -16.13 -8.12 -9.09
CA ALA A 139 -14.83 -8.31 -9.75
C ALA A 139 -14.26 -6.95 -10.11
N THR A 140 -13.58 -6.34 -9.15
CA THR A 140 -13.04 -4.99 -9.26
C THR A 140 -12.10 -4.79 -10.44
N THR A 141 -12.16 -3.63 -11.07
CA THR A 141 -11.28 -3.24 -12.19
C THR A 141 -10.46 -2.00 -11.87
N LYS A 142 -11.11 -0.84 -11.80
CA LYS A 142 -10.43 0.44 -11.54
C LYS A 142 -9.79 0.51 -10.15
N ALA A 143 -10.43 -0.10 -9.13
CA ALA A 143 -9.87 -0.12 -7.79
C ALA A 143 -8.59 -0.95 -7.72
N TYR A 144 -8.51 -2.06 -8.48
CA TYR A 144 -7.28 -2.86 -8.61
C TYR A 144 -6.12 -2.01 -9.16
N SER A 145 -6.34 -1.30 -10.27
CA SER A 145 -5.31 -0.44 -10.87
C SER A 145 -4.90 0.71 -9.94
N ALA A 146 -5.85 1.28 -9.19
CA ALA A 146 -5.58 2.34 -8.23
C ALA A 146 -4.77 1.82 -7.00
N GLN A 147 -5.04 0.60 -6.54
CA GLN A 147 -4.23 -0.06 -5.51
C GLN A 147 -2.80 -0.30 -5.97
N LEU A 148 -2.60 -0.76 -7.21
CA LEU A 148 -1.26 -0.89 -7.80
C LEU A 148 -0.54 0.46 -7.86
N ALA A 149 -1.22 1.52 -8.30
CA ALA A 149 -0.65 2.87 -8.35
C ALA A 149 -0.20 3.35 -6.96
N ALA A 150 -1.00 3.10 -5.91
CA ALA A 150 -0.63 3.41 -4.53
C ALA A 150 0.61 2.62 -4.07
N PHE A 151 0.71 1.34 -4.42
CA PHE A 151 1.89 0.55 -4.11
C PHE A 151 3.15 1.03 -4.84
N TYR A 152 3.06 1.42 -6.10
CA TYR A 152 4.20 2.00 -6.82
C TYR A 152 4.68 3.30 -6.19
N LEU A 153 3.77 4.19 -5.78
CA LEU A 153 4.13 5.40 -5.04
C LEU A 153 4.85 5.10 -3.74
N LEU A 154 4.32 4.16 -2.94
CA LEU A 154 4.94 3.75 -1.68
C LEU A 154 6.34 3.15 -1.91
N ALA A 155 6.48 2.25 -2.87
CA ALA A 155 7.76 1.61 -3.15
C ALA A 155 8.82 2.62 -3.60
N LEU A 156 8.47 3.57 -4.46
CA LEU A 156 9.37 4.65 -4.90
C LEU A 156 9.73 5.59 -3.74
N LYS A 157 8.74 5.99 -2.92
CA LYS A 157 9.01 6.81 -1.73
C LYS A 157 9.98 6.10 -0.77
N PHE A 158 9.72 4.81 -0.49
CA PHE A 158 10.58 4.04 0.40
C PHE A 158 11.97 3.83 -0.18
N ALA A 159 12.08 3.54 -1.48
CA ALA A 159 13.36 3.39 -2.16
C ALA A 159 14.21 4.66 -2.10
N LYS A 160 13.59 5.82 -2.35
CA LYS A 160 14.26 7.12 -2.27
C LYS A 160 14.76 7.40 -0.85
N VAL A 161 13.89 7.29 0.15
CA VAL A 161 14.24 7.53 1.56
C VAL A 161 15.34 6.60 2.06
N ARG A 162 15.38 5.37 1.56
CA ARG A 162 16.39 4.36 1.93
C ARG A 162 17.68 4.45 1.09
N GLY A 163 17.76 5.39 0.16
CA GLY A 163 18.93 5.55 -0.71
C GLY A 163 19.14 4.39 -1.70
N GLN A 164 18.07 3.69 -2.09
CA GLN A 164 18.12 2.57 -3.04
C GLN A 164 17.98 3.02 -4.50
N LEU A 165 17.57 4.27 -4.71
CA LEU A 165 17.51 4.91 -6.02
C LEU A 165 18.26 6.23 -5.97
N ASP A 166 19.05 6.50 -6.99
CA ASP A 166 19.56 7.85 -7.25
C ASP A 166 18.46 8.75 -7.84
N ASP A 167 18.71 10.04 -7.90
CA ASP A 167 17.72 11.03 -8.36
C ASP A 167 17.32 10.81 -9.83
N ALA A 168 18.23 10.33 -10.69
CA ALA A 168 17.94 10.10 -12.11
C ALA A 168 17.02 8.88 -12.29
N ALA A 169 17.30 7.78 -11.58
CA ALA A 169 16.44 6.59 -11.60
C ALA A 169 15.07 6.89 -11.00
N PHE A 170 15.02 7.62 -9.89
CA PHE A 170 13.76 8.05 -9.26
C PHE A 170 12.92 8.89 -10.23
N ALA A 171 13.52 9.90 -10.88
CA ALA A 171 12.83 10.75 -11.83
C ALA A 171 12.30 9.96 -13.03
N GLY A 172 13.07 8.98 -13.53
CA GLY A 172 12.65 8.09 -14.60
C GLY A 172 11.40 7.26 -14.24
N TYR A 173 11.39 6.62 -13.09
CA TYR A 173 10.22 5.86 -12.61
C TYR A 173 9.01 6.76 -12.38
N LEU A 174 9.22 7.96 -11.84
CA LEU A 174 8.14 8.92 -11.61
C LEU A 174 7.51 9.39 -12.93
N ASP A 175 8.34 9.66 -13.95
CA ASP A 175 7.87 10.01 -15.28
C ASP A 175 7.06 8.88 -15.92
N ASP A 176 7.50 7.64 -15.79
CA ASP A 176 6.76 6.47 -16.26
C ASP A 176 5.40 6.29 -15.56
N LEU A 177 5.32 6.53 -14.25
CA LEU A 177 4.04 6.54 -13.55
C LEU A 177 3.09 7.64 -14.06
N LEU A 178 3.62 8.82 -14.34
CA LEU A 178 2.82 9.93 -14.89
C LEU A 178 2.32 9.67 -16.31
N LYS A 179 3.02 8.84 -17.09
CA LYS A 179 2.56 8.42 -18.43
C LYS A 179 1.33 7.52 -18.39
N LEU A 180 1.11 6.79 -17.28
CA LEU A 180 -0.05 5.87 -17.14
C LEU A 180 -1.40 6.57 -17.25
N GLU A 181 -1.48 7.86 -16.95
CA GLU A 181 -2.73 8.62 -17.12
C GLU A 181 -3.08 8.88 -18.60
N LYS A 182 -2.13 8.77 -19.49
CA LYS A 182 -2.31 9.02 -20.92
C LYS A 182 -2.71 7.76 -21.71
N LEU A 183 -2.62 6.59 -21.08
CA LEU A 183 -3.04 5.30 -21.64
C LEU A 183 -4.53 5.04 -21.34
#